data_4c3399e2b8dad1c463e2d8680bd044da
#
_entry.id   4c3399e2b8dad1c463e2d8680bd044da
#
_cell.length_a   1.000
_cell.length_b   1.000
_cell.length_c   1.000
_cell.angle_alpha   90.00
_cell.angle_beta   90.00
_cell.angle_gamma   90.00
#
_symmetry.space_group_name_H-M   'P 1'
#
loop_
_entity.id
_entity.type
_entity.pdbx_description
1 polymer ?
#
loop_
_entity_poly.entity_id
_entity_poly.type
_entity_poly.pdbx_seq_one_letter_code
_entity_poly.pdbx_strand_id
1 'polypeptide(L)'
;MLVLPVIPFPAINPVLISVGPFAVRWYALAYIVGIIGGWFYARAIISSQKLWGGPAPLSVTDFDDFVIWITLGIILGGRLGYVLFYNLAHFAANPVEILQLWNGGMSFHGGVTGCVLAIVLFALRRGIPMLSLGDVTAAVAPIGLFLGRIANFINGELWGRPTDVPWAMVFPHGGPLPRHPSQLYEAALEGVVLFVIVGLLVRSGALKRPGIVTGVFAIGYGAARISCEFFREPDVQLGFLWGGLTMGMLLSIPLILCGIAILIVAFRRLPKPKNG
;
A
#
# COMPACT_ATOMS: atom_id res chain seq x y z
N MET A 1 -27.38 28.55 14.99
CA MET A 1 -26.62 27.49 14.32
C MET A 1 -25.18 27.99 14.23
N LEU A 2 -24.26 27.48 15.07
CA LEU A 2 -22.85 27.86 15.01
C LEU A 2 -22.30 27.31 13.68
N VAL A 3 -21.99 28.19 12.76
CA VAL A 3 -21.24 27.83 11.55
C VAL A 3 -19.82 27.54 12.00
N LEU A 4 -19.49 26.26 12.19
CA LEU A 4 -18.11 25.86 12.46
C LEU A 4 -17.24 26.31 11.28
N PRO A 5 -16.08 26.91 11.51
CA PRO A 5 -15.19 27.32 10.43
C PRO A 5 -14.71 26.06 9.68
N VAL A 6 -15.17 25.88 8.46
CA VAL A 6 -14.72 24.80 7.56
C VAL A 6 -13.30 25.13 7.12
N ILE A 7 -12.37 24.16 7.26
CA ILE A 7 -11.02 24.33 6.76
C ILE A 7 -11.03 24.33 5.24
N PRO A 8 -10.57 25.41 4.56
CA PRO A 8 -10.51 25.40 3.11
C PRO A 8 -9.51 24.32 2.61
N PHE A 9 -9.91 23.60 1.58
CA PHE A 9 -8.99 22.69 0.90
C PHE A 9 -7.79 23.46 0.34
N PRO A 10 -6.54 23.04 0.61
CA PRO A 10 -5.37 23.74 0.09
C PRO A 10 -5.36 23.66 -1.44
N ALA A 11 -5.29 24.81 -2.11
CA ALA A 11 -5.28 24.90 -3.58
C ALA A 11 -3.90 24.51 -4.14
N ILE A 12 -3.52 23.24 -3.96
CA ILE A 12 -2.28 22.68 -4.49
C ILE A 12 -2.55 22.19 -5.92
N ASN A 13 -1.75 22.68 -6.89
CA ASN A 13 -1.85 22.17 -8.25
C ASN A 13 -1.40 20.69 -8.29
N PRO A 14 -2.22 19.74 -8.78
CA PRO A 14 -1.83 18.33 -8.94
C PRO A 14 -0.61 18.12 -9.85
N VAL A 15 -0.34 19.06 -10.76
CA VAL A 15 0.85 19.09 -11.60
C VAL A 15 1.94 19.89 -10.87
N LEU A 16 3.02 19.21 -10.50
CA LEU A 16 4.17 19.82 -9.84
C LEU A 16 4.96 20.71 -10.78
N ILE A 17 5.24 20.21 -11.99
CA ILE A 17 5.98 20.92 -13.04
C ILE A 17 5.54 20.42 -14.41
N SER A 18 5.46 21.32 -15.38
CA SER A 18 5.22 20.98 -16.78
C SER A 18 6.33 21.54 -17.67
N VAL A 19 6.86 20.69 -18.56
CA VAL A 19 7.86 21.07 -19.57
C VAL A 19 7.33 20.63 -20.93
N GLY A 20 6.82 21.56 -21.70
CA GLY A 20 6.13 21.26 -22.94
C GLY A 20 4.92 20.33 -22.72
N PRO A 21 4.81 19.21 -23.45
CA PRO A 21 3.71 18.25 -23.30
C PRO A 21 3.84 17.34 -22.08
N PHE A 22 4.99 17.36 -21.38
CA PHE A 22 5.25 16.48 -20.23
C PHE A 22 4.87 17.18 -18.93
N ALA A 23 3.95 16.57 -18.18
CA ALA A 23 3.54 17.02 -16.86
C ALA A 23 3.96 16.02 -15.79
N VAL A 24 4.81 16.46 -14.86
CA VAL A 24 5.17 15.66 -13.66
C VAL A 24 4.14 15.98 -12.59
N ARG A 25 3.42 14.96 -12.16
CA ARG A 25 2.39 15.06 -11.11
C ARG A 25 2.95 14.65 -9.76
N TRP A 26 2.41 15.19 -8.67
CA TRP A 26 2.74 14.78 -7.31
C TRP A 26 2.62 13.27 -7.10
N TYR A 27 1.69 12.62 -7.79
CA TYR A 27 1.51 11.18 -7.75
C TYR A 27 2.74 10.42 -8.24
N ALA A 28 3.31 10.83 -9.37
CA ALA A 28 4.53 10.23 -9.90
C ALA A 28 5.71 10.42 -8.95
N LEU A 29 5.84 11.63 -8.38
CA LEU A 29 6.87 11.92 -7.38
C LEU A 29 6.70 11.05 -6.12
N ALA A 30 5.47 10.90 -5.61
CA ALA A 30 5.17 10.06 -4.46
C ALA A 30 5.60 8.60 -4.69
N TYR A 31 5.34 8.04 -5.87
CA TYR A 31 5.79 6.69 -6.24
C TYR A 31 7.32 6.61 -6.29
N ILE A 32 7.97 7.54 -6.98
CA ILE A 32 9.45 7.54 -7.12
C ILE A 32 10.10 7.64 -5.74
N VAL A 33 9.68 8.61 -4.92
CA VAL A 33 10.24 8.81 -3.56
C VAL A 33 9.92 7.61 -2.67
N GLY A 34 8.72 7.03 -2.79
CA GLY A 34 8.33 5.84 -2.04
C GLY A 34 9.18 4.62 -2.38
N ILE A 35 9.43 4.37 -3.66
CA ILE A 35 10.27 3.27 -4.13
C ILE A 35 11.73 3.49 -3.69
N ILE A 36 12.29 4.67 -3.93
CA ILE A 36 13.67 4.99 -3.57
C ILE A 36 13.86 4.95 -2.05
N GLY A 37 12.97 5.57 -1.28
CA GLY A 37 13.02 5.56 0.18
C GLY A 37 12.88 4.15 0.75
N GLY A 38 11.93 3.37 0.23
CA GLY A 38 11.75 1.97 0.58
C GLY A 38 12.99 1.12 0.24
N TRP A 39 13.57 1.33 -0.93
CA TRP A 39 14.79 0.65 -1.37
C TRP A 39 15.98 0.95 -0.44
N PHE A 40 16.26 2.20 -0.10
CA PHE A 40 17.32 2.55 0.83
C PHE A 40 17.09 1.95 2.22
N TYR A 41 15.87 1.99 2.71
CA TYR A 41 15.53 1.42 4.02
C TYR A 41 15.67 -0.10 4.03
N ALA A 42 15.22 -0.79 2.97
CA ALA A 42 15.41 -2.23 2.82
C ALA A 42 16.89 -2.62 2.81
N ARG A 43 17.73 -1.89 2.06
CA ARG A 43 19.19 -2.12 2.03
C ARG A 43 19.81 -1.98 3.43
N ALA A 44 19.40 -0.97 4.20
CA ALA A 44 19.86 -0.78 5.58
C ALA A 44 19.43 -1.96 6.49
N ILE A 45 18.19 -2.45 6.35
CA ILE A 45 17.70 -3.62 7.07
C ILE A 45 18.52 -4.87 6.71
N ILE A 46 18.71 -5.15 5.42
CA ILE A 46 19.42 -6.35 4.92
C ILE A 46 20.88 -6.34 5.35
N SER A 47 21.54 -5.19 5.29
CA SER A 47 22.95 -5.05 5.67
C SER A 47 23.21 -5.19 7.18
N SER A 48 22.18 -5.11 8.02
CA SER A 48 22.31 -5.13 9.48
C SER A 48 22.22 -6.53 10.05
N GLN A 49 23.36 -7.21 10.22
CA GLN A 49 23.40 -8.55 10.84
C GLN A 49 22.74 -8.61 12.23
N LYS A 50 22.77 -7.51 12.99
CA LYS A 50 22.14 -7.43 14.31
C LYS A 50 20.64 -7.70 14.26
N LEU A 51 19.95 -7.21 13.22
CA LEU A 51 18.52 -7.36 13.06
C LEU A 51 18.12 -8.81 12.75
N TRP A 52 18.99 -9.56 12.06
CA TRP A 52 18.77 -10.94 11.66
C TRP A 52 19.33 -11.96 12.67
N GLY A 53 20.19 -11.54 13.59
CA GLY A 53 20.92 -12.44 14.48
C GLY A 53 22.02 -13.24 13.80
N GLY A 54 22.45 -12.79 12.62
CA GLY A 54 23.45 -13.38 11.71
C GLY A 54 23.35 -12.76 10.33
N PRO A 55 23.92 -13.39 9.29
CA PRO A 55 23.74 -12.95 7.91
C PRO A 55 22.26 -12.93 7.52
N ALA A 56 21.82 -11.92 6.78
CA ALA A 56 20.48 -11.90 6.23
C ALA A 56 20.29 -13.07 5.25
N PRO A 57 19.08 -13.65 5.15
CA PRO A 57 18.80 -14.76 4.23
C PRO A 57 18.68 -14.35 2.76
N LEU A 58 18.85 -13.05 2.46
CA LEU A 58 18.90 -12.48 1.12
C LEU A 58 20.01 -11.43 1.08
N SER A 59 20.62 -11.25 -0.08
CA SER A 59 21.63 -10.21 -0.29
C SER A 59 21.00 -8.86 -0.67
N VAL A 60 21.76 -7.79 -0.52
CA VAL A 60 21.35 -6.47 -1.01
C VAL A 60 21.11 -6.49 -2.51
N THR A 61 21.95 -7.19 -3.28
CA THR A 61 21.80 -7.35 -4.74
C THR A 61 20.51 -8.08 -5.10
N ASP A 62 20.12 -9.12 -4.32
CA ASP A 62 18.85 -9.79 -4.54
C ASP A 62 17.68 -8.81 -4.37
N PHE A 63 17.75 -7.92 -3.38
CA PHE A 63 16.70 -6.93 -3.18
C PHE A 63 16.70 -5.85 -4.28
N ASP A 64 17.87 -5.46 -4.76
CA ASP A 64 18.00 -4.51 -5.89
C ASP A 64 17.30 -5.08 -7.15
N ASP A 65 17.53 -6.35 -7.45
CA ASP A 65 16.84 -7.05 -8.53
C ASP A 65 15.33 -7.19 -8.26
N PHE A 66 14.96 -7.47 -7.00
CA PHE A 66 13.56 -7.62 -6.60
C PHE A 66 12.74 -6.33 -6.78
N VAL A 67 13.35 -5.15 -6.63
CA VAL A 67 12.64 -3.86 -6.85
C VAL A 67 12.06 -3.79 -8.27
N ILE A 68 12.77 -4.33 -9.27
CA ILE A 68 12.26 -4.41 -10.64
C ILE A 68 11.05 -5.35 -10.71
N TRP A 69 11.17 -6.53 -10.10
CA TRP A 69 10.10 -7.53 -10.10
C TRP A 69 8.82 -7.04 -9.43
N ILE A 70 8.95 -6.41 -8.25
CA ILE A 70 7.78 -5.91 -7.53
C ILE A 70 7.14 -4.73 -8.25
N THR A 71 7.94 -3.85 -8.85
CA THR A 71 7.44 -2.72 -9.65
C THR A 71 6.66 -3.23 -10.87
N LEU A 72 7.21 -4.17 -11.61
CA LEU A 72 6.52 -4.80 -12.74
C LEU A 72 5.28 -5.57 -12.27
N GLY A 73 5.37 -6.29 -11.15
CA GLY A 73 4.25 -7.01 -10.57
C GLY A 73 3.07 -6.08 -10.24
N ILE A 74 3.33 -4.95 -9.59
CA ILE A 74 2.32 -3.94 -9.25
C ILE A 74 1.70 -3.35 -10.52
N ILE A 75 2.50 -2.96 -11.51
CA ILE A 75 2.03 -2.34 -12.75
C ILE A 75 1.21 -3.33 -13.58
N LEU A 76 1.77 -4.50 -13.86
CA LEU A 76 1.11 -5.53 -14.66
C LEU A 76 -0.14 -6.07 -13.96
N GLY A 77 -0.02 -6.37 -12.66
CA GLY A 77 -1.15 -6.84 -11.86
C GLY A 77 -2.26 -5.79 -11.79
N GLY A 78 -1.92 -4.54 -11.53
CA GLY A 78 -2.88 -3.42 -11.49
C GLY A 78 -3.60 -3.25 -12.81
N ARG A 79 -2.89 -3.29 -13.93
CA ARG A 79 -3.48 -3.16 -15.27
C ARG A 79 -4.33 -4.35 -15.65
N LEU A 80 -3.80 -5.56 -15.52
CA LEU A 80 -4.54 -6.78 -15.83
C LEU A 80 -5.78 -6.93 -14.94
N GLY A 81 -5.67 -6.60 -13.66
CA GLY A 81 -6.81 -6.60 -12.75
C GLY A 81 -7.90 -5.61 -13.19
N TYR A 82 -7.53 -4.43 -13.68
CA TYR A 82 -8.50 -3.47 -14.23
C TYR A 82 -9.16 -4.01 -15.51
N VAL A 83 -8.37 -4.50 -16.44
CA VAL A 83 -8.84 -5.08 -17.70
C VAL A 83 -9.84 -6.21 -17.47
N LEU A 84 -9.49 -7.15 -16.60
CA LEU A 84 -10.28 -8.37 -16.39
C LEU A 84 -11.55 -8.15 -15.57
N PHE A 85 -11.51 -7.27 -14.57
CA PHE A 85 -12.61 -7.14 -13.60
C PHE A 85 -13.49 -5.89 -13.80
N TYR A 86 -12.98 -4.86 -14.49
CA TYR A 86 -13.73 -3.61 -14.62
C TYR A 86 -14.19 -3.29 -16.05
N ASN A 87 -13.46 -3.75 -17.08
CA ASN A 87 -13.78 -3.32 -18.46
C ASN A 87 -13.39 -4.35 -19.53
N LEU A 88 -13.63 -5.64 -19.25
CA LEU A 88 -13.20 -6.75 -20.12
C LEU A 88 -13.72 -6.63 -21.55
N ALA A 89 -15.00 -6.29 -21.72
CA ALA A 89 -15.62 -6.20 -23.06
C ALA A 89 -14.96 -5.13 -23.94
N HIS A 90 -14.63 -3.96 -23.37
CA HIS A 90 -13.95 -2.88 -24.07
C HIS A 90 -12.55 -3.31 -24.53
N PHE A 91 -11.76 -3.90 -23.62
CA PHE A 91 -10.39 -4.30 -23.92
C PHE A 91 -10.29 -5.54 -24.82
N ALA A 92 -11.32 -6.39 -24.82
CA ALA A 92 -11.42 -7.47 -25.79
C ALA A 92 -11.62 -6.95 -27.23
N ALA A 93 -12.37 -5.85 -27.39
CA ALA A 93 -12.54 -5.17 -28.68
C ALA A 93 -11.32 -4.32 -29.06
N ASN A 94 -10.55 -3.79 -28.07
CA ASN A 94 -9.44 -2.87 -28.29
C ASN A 94 -8.17 -3.32 -27.55
N PRO A 95 -7.55 -4.48 -27.87
CA PRO A 95 -6.49 -5.08 -27.08
C PRO A 95 -5.21 -4.23 -26.97
N VAL A 96 -4.92 -3.37 -27.94
CA VAL A 96 -3.75 -2.48 -27.91
C VAL A 96 -3.86 -1.45 -26.76
N GLU A 97 -5.06 -1.08 -26.35
CA GLU A 97 -5.28 -0.15 -25.26
C GLU A 97 -4.89 -0.71 -23.88
N ILE A 98 -4.73 -2.05 -23.76
CA ILE A 98 -4.20 -2.69 -22.55
C ILE A 98 -2.82 -2.13 -22.19
N LEU A 99 -2.01 -1.80 -23.17
CA LEU A 99 -0.66 -1.27 -22.99
C LEU A 99 -0.62 0.25 -22.68
N GLN A 100 -1.74 0.95 -22.87
CA GLN A 100 -1.84 2.40 -22.71
C GLN A 100 -2.07 2.78 -21.24
N LEU A 101 -1.05 2.59 -20.40
CA LEU A 101 -1.12 2.87 -18.96
C LEU A 101 -1.37 4.35 -18.65
N TRP A 102 -0.99 5.24 -19.55
CA TRP A 102 -1.18 6.70 -19.42
C TRP A 102 -2.65 7.14 -19.50
N ASN A 103 -3.53 6.29 -20.01
CA ASN A 103 -4.98 6.55 -20.04
C ASN A 103 -5.66 6.22 -18.69
N GLY A 104 -4.89 5.83 -17.67
CA GLY A 104 -5.42 5.40 -16.39
C GLY A 104 -5.96 3.95 -16.42
N GLY A 105 -6.81 3.61 -15.43
CA GLY A 105 -7.39 2.27 -15.33
C GLY A 105 -6.43 1.27 -14.69
N MET A 106 -6.27 1.40 -13.37
CA MET A 106 -5.48 0.50 -12.53
C MET A 106 -6.37 -0.07 -11.41
N SER A 107 -6.26 -1.36 -11.17
CA SER A 107 -6.93 -2.04 -10.06
C SER A 107 -5.98 -2.15 -8.87
N PHE A 108 -6.39 -1.64 -7.72
CA PHE A 108 -5.63 -1.80 -6.48
C PHE A 108 -5.43 -3.29 -6.13
N HIS A 109 -6.49 -4.09 -6.23
CA HIS A 109 -6.43 -5.54 -5.93
C HIS A 109 -5.54 -6.30 -6.91
N GLY A 110 -5.59 -5.91 -8.19
CA GLY A 110 -4.65 -6.42 -9.18
C GLY A 110 -3.22 -6.09 -8.83
N GLY A 111 -2.94 -4.87 -8.39
CA GLY A 111 -1.62 -4.44 -7.93
C GLY A 111 -1.12 -5.25 -6.73
N VAL A 112 -1.96 -5.46 -5.70
CA VAL A 112 -1.63 -6.29 -4.53
C VAL A 112 -1.37 -7.74 -4.94
N THR A 113 -2.20 -8.32 -5.81
CA THR A 113 -2.00 -9.67 -6.34
C THR A 113 -0.67 -9.77 -7.09
N GLY A 114 -0.36 -8.80 -7.94
CA GLY A 114 0.91 -8.73 -8.66
C GLY A 114 2.11 -8.60 -7.74
N CYS A 115 1.98 -7.83 -6.64
CA CYS A 115 3.00 -7.73 -5.60
C CYS A 115 3.25 -9.09 -4.93
N VAL A 116 2.20 -9.80 -4.50
CA VAL A 116 2.31 -11.13 -3.88
C VAL A 116 2.94 -12.12 -4.85
N LEU A 117 2.51 -12.14 -6.11
CA LEU A 117 3.09 -13.00 -7.15
C LEU A 117 4.57 -12.69 -7.38
N ALA A 118 4.96 -11.42 -7.42
CA ALA A 118 6.35 -11.02 -7.55
C ALA A 118 7.21 -11.54 -6.39
N ILE A 119 6.72 -11.42 -5.13
CA ILE A 119 7.40 -11.97 -3.96
C ILE A 119 7.58 -13.48 -4.09
N VAL A 120 6.51 -14.20 -4.40
CA VAL A 120 6.53 -15.67 -4.50
C VAL A 120 7.48 -16.14 -5.62
N LEU A 121 7.29 -15.63 -6.83
CA LEU A 121 8.07 -16.04 -8.00
C LEU A 121 9.55 -15.69 -7.87
N PHE A 122 9.86 -14.49 -7.36
CA PHE A 122 11.25 -14.09 -7.14
C PHE A 122 11.92 -14.93 -6.06
N ALA A 123 11.24 -15.16 -4.93
CA ALA A 123 11.74 -15.97 -3.85
C ALA A 123 12.04 -17.41 -4.30
N LEU A 124 11.11 -18.03 -5.06
CA LEU A 124 11.30 -19.36 -5.64
C LEU A 124 12.46 -19.40 -6.63
N ARG A 125 12.57 -18.40 -7.52
CA ARG A 125 13.63 -18.33 -8.53
C ARG A 125 15.02 -18.20 -7.93
N ARG A 126 15.16 -17.44 -6.82
CA ARG A 126 16.44 -17.15 -6.18
C ARG A 126 16.74 -18.05 -4.98
N GLY A 127 15.83 -18.96 -4.62
CA GLY A 127 16.00 -19.81 -3.43
C GLY A 127 15.97 -19.03 -2.11
N ILE A 128 15.33 -17.87 -2.09
CA ILE A 128 15.23 -16.99 -0.91
C ILE A 128 14.03 -17.43 -0.07
N PRO A 129 14.12 -17.45 1.27
CA PRO A 129 12.95 -17.70 2.10
C PRO A 129 11.88 -16.64 1.87
N MET A 130 10.73 -17.04 1.30
CA MET A 130 9.64 -16.16 0.90
C MET A 130 9.18 -15.21 2.03
N LEU A 131 9.05 -15.72 3.26
CA LEU A 131 8.63 -14.90 4.39
C LEU A 131 9.69 -13.87 4.81
N SER A 132 10.98 -14.14 4.59
CA SER A 132 12.03 -13.14 4.86
C SER A 132 11.99 -12.00 3.85
N LEU A 133 11.76 -12.31 2.58
CA LEU A 133 11.55 -11.29 1.55
C LEU A 133 10.27 -10.50 1.81
N GLY A 134 9.20 -11.18 2.22
CA GLY A 134 7.94 -10.58 2.66
C GLY A 134 8.13 -9.62 3.84
N ASP A 135 8.93 -10.01 4.84
CA ASP A 135 9.19 -9.17 6.02
C ASP A 135 9.93 -7.86 5.66
N VAL A 136 10.92 -7.92 4.77
CA VAL A 136 11.59 -6.71 4.27
C VAL A 136 10.60 -5.85 3.49
N THR A 137 9.80 -6.45 2.61
CA THR A 137 8.78 -5.74 1.82
C THR A 137 7.74 -5.08 2.73
N ALA A 138 7.23 -5.80 3.73
CA ALA A 138 6.27 -5.29 4.70
C ALA A 138 6.83 -4.15 5.56
N ALA A 139 8.13 -4.19 5.88
CA ALA A 139 8.79 -3.12 6.65
C ALA A 139 8.86 -1.80 5.87
N VAL A 140 8.96 -1.84 4.54
CA VAL A 140 9.10 -0.63 3.70
C VAL A 140 7.79 -0.16 3.07
N ALA A 141 6.80 -1.04 2.95
CA ALA A 141 5.52 -0.75 2.29
C ALA A 141 4.78 0.48 2.86
N PRO A 142 4.77 0.75 4.18
CA PRO A 142 4.10 1.92 4.74
C PRO A 142 4.61 3.26 4.20
N ILE A 143 5.89 3.33 3.75
CA ILE A 143 6.45 4.55 3.14
C ILE A 143 5.68 4.90 1.86
N GLY A 144 5.48 3.91 0.99
CA GLY A 144 4.72 4.08 -0.25
C GLY A 144 3.24 4.36 0.01
N LEU A 145 2.63 3.69 1.00
CA LEU A 145 1.24 3.92 1.40
C LEU A 145 1.05 5.36 1.88
N PHE A 146 1.90 5.85 2.77
CA PHE A 146 1.85 7.24 3.24
C PHE A 146 1.91 8.24 2.08
N LEU A 147 2.93 8.13 1.24
CA LEU A 147 3.14 9.06 0.13
C LEU A 147 2.01 9.01 -0.91
N GLY A 148 1.49 7.81 -1.18
CA GLY A 148 0.34 7.63 -2.06
C GLY A 148 -0.92 8.32 -1.51
N ARG A 149 -1.19 8.24 -0.19
CA ARG A 149 -2.33 8.92 0.43
C ARG A 149 -2.18 10.44 0.44
N ILE A 150 -0.97 10.94 0.65
CA ILE A 150 -0.70 12.38 0.51
C ILE A 150 -0.92 12.83 -0.95
N ALA A 151 -0.54 12.04 -1.94
CA ALA A 151 -0.81 12.34 -3.34
C ALA A 151 -2.32 12.35 -3.65
N ASN A 152 -3.10 11.39 -3.10
CA ASN A 152 -4.57 11.39 -3.21
C ASN A 152 -5.17 12.68 -2.60
N PHE A 153 -4.66 13.12 -1.45
CA PHE A 153 -5.09 14.35 -0.81
C PHE A 153 -4.80 15.57 -1.71
N ILE A 154 -3.58 15.70 -2.24
CA ILE A 154 -3.20 16.79 -3.14
C ILE A 154 -4.07 16.81 -4.40
N ASN A 155 -4.41 15.63 -4.94
CA ASN A 155 -5.31 15.52 -6.10
C ASN A 155 -6.78 15.82 -5.75
N GLY A 156 -7.14 15.93 -4.47
CA GLY A 156 -8.51 16.15 -4.02
C GLY A 156 -9.45 15.01 -4.36
N GLU A 157 -8.95 13.77 -4.34
CA GLU A 157 -9.70 12.56 -4.66
C GLU A 157 -9.81 11.61 -3.46
N LEU A 158 -10.71 10.62 -3.50
CA LEU A 158 -10.92 9.62 -2.44
C LEU A 158 -11.24 10.25 -1.07
N TRP A 159 -11.99 11.32 -1.07
CA TRP A 159 -12.47 12.02 0.14
C TRP A 159 -13.44 11.17 0.97
N GLY A 160 -13.68 11.62 2.19
CA GLY A 160 -14.60 10.98 3.11
C GLY A 160 -16.06 11.41 2.97
N ARG A 161 -16.90 10.84 3.83
CA ARG A 161 -18.33 11.16 3.92
C ARG A 161 -18.54 12.59 4.40
N PRO A 162 -19.71 13.21 4.10
CA PRO A 162 -20.08 14.48 4.69
C PRO A 162 -20.04 14.42 6.21
N THR A 163 -19.56 15.52 6.84
CA THR A 163 -19.40 15.61 8.29
C THR A 163 -19.39 17.06 8.77
N ASP A 164 -19.64 17.25 10.05
CA ASP A 164 -19.60 18.54 10.75
C ASP A 164 -18.43 18.68 11.73
N VAL A 165 -17.45 17.76 11.67
CA VAL A 165 -16.26 17.87 12.54
C VAL A 165 -15.47 19.15 12.26
N PRO A 166 -14.76 19.74 13.28
CA PRO A 166 -14.07 21.01 13.12
C PRO A 166 -12.97 21.05 12.04
N TRP A 167 -12.48 19.88 11.63
CA TRP A 167 -11.45 19.74 10.60
C TRP A 167 -11.99 19.22 9.25
N ALA A 168 -13.32 19.28 9.07
CA ALA A 168 -13.92 18.95 7.79
C ALA A 168 -13.47 19.90 6.68
N MET A 169 -13.35 19.39 5.45
CA MET A 169 -12.89 20.16 4.28
C MET A 169 -13.89 20.05 3.13
N VAL A 170 -14.02 21.12 2.34
CA VAL A 170 -14.77 21.10 1.08
C VAL A 170 -13.80 20.79 -0.06
N PHE A 171 -13.92 19.59 -0.62
CA PHE A 171 -13.06 19.13 -1.70
C PHE A 171 -13.53 19.64 -3.06
N PRO A 172 -12.63 20.02 -4.00
CA PRO A 172 -12.99 20.64 -5.29
C PRO A 172 -13.99 19.81 -6.12
N HIS A 173 -13.88 18.48 -6.03
CA HIS A 173 -14.74 17.55 -6.79
C HIS A 173 -15.70 16.75 -5.88
N GLY A 174 -15.76 17.08 -4.57
CA GLY A 174 -16.57 16.40 -3.56
C GLY A 174 -17.97 16.97 -3.36
N GLY A 175 -18.35 18.01 -4.14
CA GLY A 175 -19.59 18.78 -3.94
C GLY A 175 -19.44 19.83 -2.84
N PRO A 176 -20.56 20.52 -2.47
CA PRO A 176 -20.51 21.69 -1.58
C PRO A 176 -20.42 21.34 -0.08
N LEU A 177 -20.62 20.08 0.29
CA LEU A 177 -20.65 19.66 1.68
C LEU A 177 -19.24 19.46 2.25
N PRO A 178 -18.99 19.88 3.50
CA PRO A 178 -17.77 19.54 4.23
C PRO A 178 -17.66 18.03 4.42
N ARG A 179 -16.47 17.46 4.24
CA ARG A 179 -16.20 16.04 4.28
C ARG A 179 -14.98 15.70 5.14
N HIS A 180 -14.93 14.47 5.63
CA HIS A 180 -13.72 13.96 6.26
C HIS A 180 -12.54 13.95 5.27
N PRO A 181 -11.34 14.45 5.64
CA PRO A 181 -10.12 14.25 4.87
C PRO A 181 -9.59 12.82 5.08
N SER A 182 -10.34 11.82 4.59
CA SER A 182 -10.07 10.40 4.82
C SER A 182 -8.70 9.96 4.32
N GLN A 183 -8.16 10.62 3.28
CA GLN A 183 -6.81 10.39 2.79
C GLN A 183 -5.74 10.65 3.87
N LEU A 184 -5.96 11.66 4.71
CA LEU A 184 -5.05 11.98 5.82
C LEU A 184 -5.18 10.97 6.97
N TYR A 185 -6.38 10.41 7.21
CA TYR A 185 -6.57 9.33 8.18
C TYR A 185 -5.88 8.05 7.71
N GLU A 186 -6.01 7.74 6.42
CA GLU A 186 -5.32 6.62 5.79
C GLU A 186 -3.80 6.83 5.82
N ALA A 187 -3.29 8.02 5.52
CA ALA A 187 -1.87 8.35 5.63
C ALA A 187 -1.35 8.18 7.06
N ALA A 188 -2.12 8.61 8.06
CA ALA A 188 -1.74 8.46 9.45
C ALA A 188 -1.73 6.99 9.90
N LEU A 189 -2.79 6.22 9.63
CA LEU A 189 -2.93 4.84 10.13
C LEU A 189 -2.17 3.82 9.28
N GLU A 190 -2.39 3.82 7.95
CA GLU A 190 -1.76 2.87 7.02
C GLU A 190 -0.29 3.23 6.75
N GLY A 191 0.06 4.52 6.85
CA GLY A 191 1.42 5.03 6.66
C GLY A 191 2.18 5.13 7.98
N VAL A 192 1.97 6.22 8.75
CA VAL A 192 2.82 6.57 9.90
C VAL A 192 2.73 5.55 11.02
N VAL A 193 1.53 5.25 11.52
CA VAL A 193 1.35 4.33 12.65
C VAL A 193 1.88 2.95 12.31
N LEU A 194 1.53 2.45 11.13
CA LEU A 194 1.98 1.14 10.69
C LEU A 194 3.50 1.09 10.47
N PHE A 195 4.11 2.15 9.91
CA PHE A 195 5.56 2.28 9.80
C PHE A 195 6.27 2.21 11.16
N VAL A 196 5.72 2.91 12.16
CA VAL A 196 6.28 2.90 13.52
C VAL A 196 6.18 1.49 14.12
N ILE A 197 5.01 0.83 14.01
CA ILE A 197 4.81 -0.52 14.55
C ILE A 197 5.79 -1.52 13.91
N VAL A 198 5.85 -1.59 12.57
CA VAL A 198 6.74 -2.54 11.89
C VAL A 198 8.21 -2.18 12.09
N GLY A 199 8.54 -0.87 12.15
CA GLY A 199 9.89 -0.40 12.44
C GLY A 199 10.38 -0.79 13.86
N LEU A 200 9.50 -0.70 14.86
CA LEU A 200 9.79 -1.16 16.22
C LEU A 200 9.98 -2.69 16.26
N LEU A 201 9.16 -3.45 15.53
CA LEU A 201 9.31 -4.90 15.42
C LEU A 201 10.64 -5.30 14.76
N VAL A 202 11.01 -4.63 13.66
CA VAL A 202 12.31 -4.84 13.02
C VAL A 202 13.44 -4.59 14.02
N ARG A 203 13.41 -3.48 14.75
CA ARG A 203 14.42 -3.13 15.76
C ARG A 203 14.46 -4.10 16.95
N SER A 204 13.33 -4.67 17.34
CA SER A 204 13.24 -5.68 18.41
C SER A 204 13.76 -7.05 17.99
N GLY A 205 14.15 -7.23 16.72
CA GLY A 205 14.70 -8.48 16.20
C GLY A 205 13.65 -9.47 15.69
N ALA A 206 12.46 -8.98 15.31
CA ALA A 206 11.39 -9.81 14.73
C ALA A 206 11.83 -10.52 13.44
N LEU A 207 12.78 -9.98 12.69
CA LEU A 207 13.34 -10.60 11.48
C LEU A 207 14.06 -11.94 11.73
N LYS A 208 14.43 -12.24 12.98
CA LYS A 208 14.97 -13.56 13.37
C LYS A 208 13.94 -14.67 13.24
N ARG A 209 12.66 -14.33 13.12
CA ARG A 209 11.54 -15.25 12.92
C ARG A 209 10.74 -14.81 11.68
N PRO A 210 11.09 -15.35 10.48
CA PRO A 210 10.46 -14.96 9.23
C PRO A 210 8.95 -15.07 9.28
N GLY A 211 8.25 -14.01 8.83
CA GLY A 211 6.81 -13.91 8.78
C GLY A 211 6.20 -13.04 9.89
N ILE A 212 6.94 -12.65 10.93
CA ILE A 212 6.37 -11.80 12.00
C ILE A 212 6.05 -10.40 11.48
N VAL A 213 6.96 -9.76 10.75
CA VAL A 213 6.75 -8.40 10.23
C VAL A 213 5.64 -8.42 9.18
N THR A 214 5.65 -9.41 8.27
CA THR A 214 4.60 -9.60 7.25
C THR A 214 3.23 -9.81 7.88
N GLY A 215 3.14 -10.69 8.87
CA GLY A 215 1.87 -11.00 9.54
C GLY A 215 1.30 -9.79 10.29
N VAL A 216 2.14 -9.07 11.04
CA VAL A 216 1.70 -7.85 11.76
C VAL A 216 1.35 -6.74 10.79
N PHE A 217 2.10 -6.56 9.70
CA PHE A 217 1.75 -5.61 8.65
C PHE A 217 0.38 -5.92 8.05
N ALA A 218 0.11 -7.17 7.67
CA ALA A 218 -1.15 -7.56 7.06
C ALA A 218 -2.35 -7.32 8.00
N ILE A 219 -2.21 -7.66 9.29
CA ILE A 219 -3.24 -7.40 10.30
C ILE A 219 -3.41 -5.90 10.52
N GLY A 220 -2.31 -5.18 10.72
CA GLY A 220 -2.33 -3.74 11.01
C GLY A 220 -2.90 -2.93 9.84
N TYR A 221 -2.50 -3.24 8.62
CA TYR A 221 -3.06 -2.61 7.42
C TYR A 221 -4.55 -2.91 7.27
N GLY A 222 -4.96 -4.19 7.41
CA GLY A 222 -6.37 -4.56 7.31
C GLY A 222 -7.23 -3.90 8.37
N ALA A 223 -6.74 -3.79 9.61
CA ALA A 223 -7.43 -3.10 10.70
C ALA A 223 -7.51 -1.58 10.44
N ALA A 224 -6.41 -0.95 10.02
CA ALA A 224 -6.38 0.47 9.65
C ALA A 224 -7.36 0.76 8.50
N ARG A 225 -7.37 -0.11 7.48
CA ARG A 225 -8.26 0.01 6.33
C ARG A 225 -9.73 -0.07 6.75
N ILE A 226 -10.11 -1.06 7.54
CA ILE A 226 -11.48 -1.17 8.06
C ILE A 226 -11.85 0.09 8.86
N SER A 227 -10.95 0.58 9.72
CA SER A 227 -11.20 1.79 10.51
C SER A 227 -11.41 3.03 9.64
N CYS A 228 -10.62 3.21 8.58
CA CYS A 228 -10.76 4.34 7.66
C CYS A 228 -12.04 4.26 6.82
N GLU A 229 -12.54 3.06 6.50
CA GLU A 229 -13.76 2.87 5.70
C GLU A 229 -15.03 3.41 6.39
N PHE A 230 -15.03 3.56 7.71
CA PHE A 230 -16.16 4.21 8.41
C PHE A 230 -16.27 5.71 8.07
N PHE A 231 -15.18 6.34 7.70
CA PHE A 231 -15.11 7.77 7.38
C PHE A 231 -15.04 8.05 5.88
N ARG A 232 -14.63 7.06 5.09
CA ARG A 232 -14.46 7.20 3.64
C ARG A 232 -15.81 7.12 2.92
N GLU A 233 -15.95 7.91 1.84
CA GLU A 233 -17.04 7.74 0.89
C GLU A 233 -16.83 6.43 0.12
N PRO A 234 -17.82 5.52 0.06
CA PRO A 234 -17.73 4.32 -0.75
C PRO A 234 -17.47 4.64 -2.23
N ASP A 235 -16.76 3.75 -2.92
CA ASP A 235 -16.50 3.90 -4.35
C ASP A 235 -17.84 3.94 -5.11
N VAL A 236 -18.04 4.98 -5.93
CA VAL A 236 -19.32 5.25 -6.63
C VAL A 236 -19.82 4.06 -7.45
N GLN A 237 -18.89 3.24 -7.97
CA GLN A 237 -19.20 2.08 -8.80
C GLN A 237 -19.74 0.88 -8.01
N LEU A 238 -19.39 0.75 -6.73
CA LEU A 238 -19.71 -0.42 -5.91
C LEU A 238 -20.68 -0.09 -4.77
N GLY A 239 -20.64 1.13 -4.24
CA GLY A 239 -21.48 1.56 -3.13
C GLY A 239 -21.27 0.73 -1.87
N PHE A 240 -22.36 0.59 -1.09
CA PHE A 240 -22.42 -0.33 0.03
C PHE A 240 -22.84 -1.71 -0.47
N LEU A 241 -22.10 -2.71 -0.04
CA LEU A 241 -22.42 -4.11 -0.25
C LEU A 241 -23.39 -4.63 0.82
N TRP A 242 -23.64 -5.94 0.78
CA TRP A 242 -24.53 -6.60 1.74
C TRP A 242 -24.13 -6.30 3.20
N GLY A 243 -25.10 -5.96 4.04
CA GLY A 243 -24.89 -5.64 5.46
C GLY A 243 -24.22 -4.27 5.72
N GLY A 244 -24.17 -3.36 4.75
CA GLY A 244 -23.54 -2.05 4.91
C GLY A 244 -21.99 -2.07 4.85
N LEU A 245 -21.40 -3.20 4.43
CA LEU A 245 -19.96 -3.32 4.23
C LEU A 245 -19.53 -2.60 2.95
N THR A 246 -18.32 -2.08 2.95
CA THR A 246 -17.66 -1.59 1.74
C THR A 246 -16.75 -2.70 1.17
N MET A 247 -16.35 -2.57 -0.09
CA MET A 247 -15.38 -3.48 -0.71
C MET A 247 -14.03 -3.46 0.05
N GLY A 248 -13.63 -2.29 0.53
CA GLY A 248 -12.40 -2.15 1.34
C GLY A 248 -12.45 -2.97 2.64
N MET A 249 -13.59 -2.96 3.34
CA MET A 249 -13.79 -3.79 4.53
C MET A 249 -13.76 -5.28 4.18
N LEU A 250 -14.53 -5.68 3.16
CA LEU A 250 -14.63 -7.08 2.76
C LEU A 250 -13.28 -7.70 2.40
N LEU A 251 -12.44 -6.98 1.69
CA LEU A 251 -11.12 -7.46 1.27
C LEU A 251 -10.05 -7.36 2.37
N SER A 252 -10.29 -6.55 3.39
CA SER A 252 -9.40 -6.48 4.55
C SER A 252 -9.54 -7.70 5.46
N ILE A 253 -10.71 -8.35 5.50
CA ILE A 253 -10.94 -9.55 6.32
C ILE A 253 -10.00 -10.70 5.92
N PRO A 254 -9.96 -11.17 4.66
CA PRO A 254 -9.05 -12.24 4.26
C PRO A 254 -7.58 -11.85 4.45
N LEU A 255 -7.22 -10.57 4.28
CA LEU A 255 -5.86 -10.10 4.55
C LEU A 255 -5.49 -10.26 6.03
N ILE A 256 -6.37 -9.88 6.95
CA ILE A 256 -6.17 -10.08 8.39
C ILE A 256 -6.04 -11.58 8.71
N LEU A 257 -6.90 -12.41 8.15
CA LEU A 257 -6.86 -13.87 8.35
C LEU A 257 -5.54 -14.47 7.83
N CYS A 258 -5.06 -14.04 6.68
CA CYS A 258 -3.75 -14.41 6.15
C CYS A 258 -2.63 -13.95 7.09
N GLY A 259 -2.70 -12.72 7.60
CA GLY A 259 -1.74 -12.21 8.58
C GLY A 259 -1.68 -13.06 9.85
N ILE A 260 -2.83 -13.44 10.39
CA ILE A 260 -2.95 -14.33 11.56
C ILE A 260 -2.33 -15.70 11.23
N ALA A 261 -2.66 -16.30 10.08
CA ALA A 261 -2.11 -17.56 9.65
C ALA A 261 -0.58 -17.52 9.53
N ILE A 262 -0.02 -16.45 8.95
CA ILE A 262 1.42 -16.23 8.85
C ILE A 262 2.04 -16.16 10.24
N LEU A 263 1.45 -15.43 11.20
CA LEU A 263 1.95 -15.35 12.57
C LEU A 263 1.93 -16.72 13.27
N ILE A 264 0.85 -17.49 13.13
CA ILE A 264 0.77 -18.85 13.70
C ILE A 264 1.92 -19.71 13.15
N VAL A 265 2.20 -19.66 11.85
CA VAL A 265 3.32 -20.39 11.23
C VAL A 265 4.65 -19.88 11.75
N ALA A 266 4.85 -18.57 11.86
CA ALA A 266 6.10 -17.97 12.35
C ALA A 266 6.39 -18.34 13.81
N PHE A 267 5.37 -18.40 14.69
CA PHE A 267 5.53 -18.79 16.08
C PHE A 267 5.71 -20.30 16.28
N ARG A 268 5.15 -21.13 15.41
CA ARG A 268 5.33 -22.61 15.47
C ARG A 268 6.69 -23.08 14.96
N ARG A 269 7.41 -22.27 14.18
CA ARG A 269 8.78 -22.59 13.74
C ARG A 269 9.71 -22.43 14.93
N LEU A 270 10.15 -23.57 15.52
CA LEU A 270 11.16 -23.58 16.58
C LEU A 270 12.43 -22.88 16.06
N PRO A 271 13.10 -22.06 16.90
CA PRO A 271 14.43 -21.56 16.58
C PRO A 271 15.34 -22.76 16.28
N LYS A 272 16.06 -22.75 15.15
CA LYS A 272 17.11 -23.76 14.93
C LYS A 272 18.06 -23.74 16.13
N PRO A 273 18.38 -24.88 16.73
CA PRO A 273 19.40 -24.94 17.80
C PRO A 273 20.68 -24.32 17.26
N LYS A 274 21.27 -23.40 17.99
CA LYS A 274 22.62 -22.93 17.72
C LYS A 274 23.53 -24.14 17.85
N ASN A 275 23.98 -24.71 16.73
CA ASN A 275 25.09 -25.63 16.74
C ASN A 275 26.27 -24.85 17.33
N GLY A 276 26.70 -25.27 18.53
CA GLY A 276 27.85 -24.74 19.24
C GLY A 276 29.16 -25.00 18.51
#